data_5638894612241218fc023b02d9c352b6
#
_entry.id   5638894612241218fc023b02d9c352b6
#
_cell.length_a   1.000
_cell.length_b   1.000
_cell.length_c   1.000
_cell.angle_alpha   90.00
_cell.angle_beta   90.00
_cell.angle_gamma   90.00
#
_symmetry.space_group_name_H-M   'P 1'
#
loop_
_entity.id
_entity.type
_entity.pdbx_description
1 polymer ?
#
loop_
_entity_poly.entity_id
_entity_poly.type
_entity_poly.pdbx_seq_one_letter_code
_entity_poly.pdbx_strand_id
1 'polypeptide(L)'
;MRNRLTFANVIGVLLENKKKTYPQHQLVRSLFSAYLDDTLTASELIADDTTMYSRWCNGARPIPIDILKTYEDEDEWDTMEDDFRDKIIPNLLNEAQARIQMEELITDSIKTIGQEMADALIQEPDNAAFFCSVVRYAILNDHSTGALYSPDLSEVILCNKLPSCNQAFIGRKDEIKAIASHLSNQSVLFITGMAGLGKNEVAKAYAQTNRKKYTNIIYLYYTGDLRKDIANLTFADDSVEMNEEVRFQNHYKVMQRLHTDTLLILDNFNVLPKDEPFLKELMKNDMQLLITSRCKLKNYDSIEIKELDKEKELTELFYKHCPSAKRDPDSVSAIIEEVNCHTLTVCMAALTLEASGMEPEELLQELRSC
;
A
#
# COMPACT_ATOMS: atom_id res chain seq x y z
N MET A 1 -22.00 10.13 7.55
CA MET A 1 -21.37 8.80 7.52
C MET A 1 -21.16 8.19 8.93
N ARG A 2 -21.70 8.77 10.01
CA ARG A 2 -21.48 8.29 11.41
C ARG A 2 -22.47 7.20 11.88
N ASN A 3 -23.32 6.68 11.02
CA ASN A 3 -24.45 5.84 11.43
C ASN A 3 -24.42 4.42 10.86
N ARG A 4 -23.24 3.83 10.66
CA ARG A 4 -23.12 2.42 10.26
C ARG A 4 -22.46 1.62 11.37
N LEU A 5 -22.90 0.38 11.57
CA LEU A 5 -22.31 -0.58 12.49
C LEU A 5 -20.97 -1.08 11.90
N THR A 6 -19.93 -0.24 12.04
CA THR A 6 -18.55 -0.53 11.64
C THR A 6 -17.70 -0.69 12.89
N PHE A 7 -16.59 -1.41 12.79
CA PHE A 7 -15.67 -1.55 13.92
C PHE A 7 -15.22 -0.18 14.47
N ALA A 8 -14.88 0.78 13.60
CA ALA A 8 -14.46 2.10 14.01
C ALA A 8 -15.56 2.87 14.80
N ASN A 9 -16.82 2.74 14.41
CA ASN A 9 -17.92 3.38 15.12
C ASN A 9 -18.19 2.69 16.47
N VAL A 10 -18.17 1.38 16.52
CA VAL A 10 -18.36 0.59 17.75
C VAL A 10 -17.24 0.90 18.77
N ILE A 11 -15.98 0.89 18.33
CA ILE A 11 -14.85 1.27 19.17
C ILE A 11 -14.94 2.74 19.59
N GLY A 12 -15.42 3.61 18.70
CA GLY A 12 -15.68 5.02 19.03
C GLY A 12 -16.58 5.18 20.25
N VAL A 13 -17.68 4.42 20.33
CA VAL A 13 -18.57 4.40 21.49
C VAL A 13 -17.84 3.97 22.77
N LEU A 14 -17.03 2.92 22.71
CA LEU A 14 -16.24 2.47 23.87
C LEU A 14 -15.21 3.53 24.31
N LEU A 15 -14.53 4.15 23.35
CA LEU A 15 -13.53 5.20 23.60
C LEU A 15 -14.13 6.46 24.22
N GLU A 16 -15.33 6.86 23.79
CA GLU A 16 -16.05 8.01 24.34
C GLU A 16 -16.53 7.76 25.78
N ASN A 17 -16.88 6.52 26.09
CA ASN A 17 -17.43 6.13 27.39
C ASN A 17 -16.41 5.54 28.38
N LYS A 18 -15.13 5.43 28.03
CA LYS A 18 -14.11 4.88 28.92
C LYS A 18 -13.61 5.86 29.97
N LYS A 19 -13.13 5.37 31.11
CA LYS A 19 -12.43 6.18 32.11
C LYS A 19 -11.13 6.77 31.54
N LYS A 20 -10.78 7.98 31.96
CA LYS A 20 -9.51 8.63 31.55
C LYS A 20 -8.28 7.82 31.98
N THR A 21 -8.39 7.07 33.06
CA THR A 21 -7.35 6.20 33.61
C THR A 21 -7.16 4.91 32.81
N TYR A 22 -8.04 4.59 31.85
CA TYR A 22 -7.99 3.42 30.99
C TYR A 22 -7.56 3.87 29.57
N PRO A 23 -6.27 3.74 29.21
CA PRO A 23 -5.77 4.25 27.93
C PRO A 23 -6.32 3.45 26.74
N GLN A 24 -6.35 4.09 25.57
CA GLN A 24 -6.85 3.48 24.31
C GLN A 24 -6.12 2.17 23.98
N HIS A 25 -4.79 2.12 24.14
CA HIS A 25 -4.02 0.91 23.86
C HIS A 25 -4.38 -0.28 24.77
N GLN A 26 -4.78 -0.03 26.02
CA GLN A 26 -5.25 -1.11 26.91
C GLN A 26 -6.61 -1.62 26.48
N LEU A 27 -7.53 -0.74 26.05
CA LEU A 27 -8.81 -1.18 25.51
C LEU A 27 -8.61 -2.09 24.29
N VAL A 28 -7.80 -1.69 23.34
CA VAL A 28 -7.54 -2.47 22.12
C VAL A 28 -6.82 -3.79 22.46
N ARG A 29 -5.88 -3.76 23.41
CA ARG A 29 -5.21 -4.96 23.87
C ARG A 29 -6.17 -5.95 24.52
N SER A 30 -7.13 -5.47 25.32
CA SER A 30 -8.16 -6.34 25.91
C SER A 30 -9.12 -6.89 24.85
N LEU A 31 -9.42 -6.14 23.79
CA LEU A 31 -10.27 -6.62 22.70
C LEU A 31 -9.60 -7.71 21.85
N PHE A 32 -8.28 -7.71 21.76
CA PHE A 32 -7.53 -8.64 20.91
C PHE A 32 -6.53 -9.47 21.73
N SER A 33 -6.86 -9.79 22.99
CA SER A 33 -5.96 -10.51 23.89
C SER A 33 -5.58 -11.89 23.34
N ALA A 34 -6.52 -12.66 22.84
CA ALA A 34 -6.30 -13.98 22.26
C ALA A 34 -5.26 -13.96 21.13
N TYR A 35 -5.38 -13.00 20.18
CA TYR A 35 -4.41 -12.85 19.10
C TYR A 35 -3.04 -12.36 19.58
N LEU A 36 -3.02 -11.45 20.56
CA LEU A 36 -1.79 -10.79 21.01
C LEU A 36 -0.92 -11.66 21.92
N ASP A 37 -1.53 -12.56 22.68
CA ASP A 37 -0.80 -13.45 23.60
C ASP A 37 -0.02 -14.54 22.83
N ASP A 38 -0.47 -14.94 21.66
CA ASP A 38 0.19 -15.98 20.84
C ASP A 38 1.31 -15.46 19.93
N THR A 39 1.33 -14.17 19.59
CA THR A 39 2.18 -13.68 18.46
C THR A 39 3.31 -12.75 18.84
N LEU A 40 3.31 -12.11 20.03
CA LEU A 40 4.27 -11.04 20.34
C LEU A 40 4.72 -11.02 21.81
N THR A 41 6.02 -10.88 22.02
CA THR A 41 6.56 -10.58 23.35
C THR A 41 6.22 -9.15 23.77
N ALA A 42 5.94 -8.94 25.04
CA ALA A 42 5.45 -7.67 25.61
C ALA A 42 6.34 -6.43 25.31
N SER A 43 7.59 -6.61 24.91
CA SER A 43 8.54 -5.55 24.57
C SER A 43 8.46 -5.08 23.10
N GLU A 44 8.01 -5.92 22.19
CA GLU A 44 7.83 -5.58 20.77
C GLU A 44 6.55 -4.78 20.53
N LEU A 45 5.54 -4.96 21.39
CA LEU A 45 4.26 -4.25 21.35
C LEU A 45 4.33 -2.77 21.74
N ILE A 46 5.34 -2.34 22.50
CA ILE A 46 5.35 -1.01 23.13
C ILE A 46 5.93 0.08 22.23
N ALA A 47 6.80 -0.23 21.30
CA ALA A 47 7.57 0.77 20.57
C ALA A 47 6.91 1.31 19.28
N ASP A 48 6.09 0.50 18.56
CA ASP A 48 5.57 0.86 17.23
C ASP A 48 4.02 0.93 17.15
N ASP A 49 3.32 0.53 18.17
CA ASP A 49 1.94 0.05 18.09
C ASP A 49 0.82 1.06 18.35
N THR A 50 1.06 2.12 19.09
CA THR A 50 0.01 3.14 19.36
C THR A 50 -0.54 3.75 18.08
N THR A 51 0.27 3.85 17.03
CA THR A 51 -0.14 4.40 15.72
C THR A 51 -1.00 3.41 14.94
N MET A 52 -0.73 2.11 15.03
CA MET A 52 -1.47 1.06 14.31
C MET A 52 -2.86 0.85 14.93
N TYR A 53 -2.95 0.69 16.24
CA TYR A 53 -4.23 0.60 16.95
C TYR A 53 -5.11 1.85 16.79
N SER A 54 -4.50 3.02 16.81
CA SER A 54 -5.21 4.26 16.54
C SER A 54 -5.83 4.27 15.14
N ARG A 55 -5.14 3.68 14.15
CA ARG A 55 -5.63 3.60 12.77
C ARG A 55 -6.78 2.59 12.63
N TRP A 56 -6.76 1.49 13.37
CA TRP A 56 -7.90 0.56 13.41
C TRP A 56 -9.13 1.21 14.07
N CYS A 57 -8.92 1.86 15.20
CA CYS A 57 -10.00 2.51 15.96
C CYS A 57 -10.67 3.66 15.22
N ASN A 58 -9.99 4.33 14.31
CA ASN A 58 -10.54 5.44 13.52
C ASN A 58 -10.91 5.06 12.08
N GLY A 59 -10.80 3.78 11.72
CA GLY A 59 -11.12 3.27 10.40
C GLY A 59 -10.12 3.65 9.30
N ALA A 60 -8.96 4.25 9.67
CA ALA A 60 -7.92 4.62 8.70
C ALA A 60 -7.10 3.42 8.23
N ARG A 61 -7.15 2.33 8.98
CA ARG A 61 -6.66 0.99 8.59
C ARG A 61 -7.63 -0.04 9.12
N PRO A 62 -7.82 -1.06 8.36
CA PRO A 62 -8.63 -2.17 8.73
C PRO A 62 -7.89 -3.13 9.69
N ILE A 63 -8.62 -4.03 10.34
CA ILE A 63 -8.08 -5.06 11.20
C ILE A 63 -7.40 -6.12 10.31
N PRO A 64 -6.18 -6.58 10.61
CA PRO A 64 -5.49 -7.62 9.85
C PRO A 64 -6.32 -8.91 9.71
N ILE A 65 -6.20 -9.57 8.56
CA ILE A 65 -6.88 -10.84 8.28
C ILE A 65 -6.52 -11.92 9.31
N ASP A 66 -5.29 -11.91 9.81
CA ASP A 66 -4.86 -12.90 10.80
C ASP A 66 -5.63 -12.75 12.12
N ILE A 67 -5.92 -11.51 12.54
CA ILE A 67 -6.80 -11.27 13.69
C ILE A 67 -8.21 -11.80 13.42
N LEU A 68 -8.72 -11.63 12.20
CA LEU A 68 -10.05 -12.13 11.87
C LEU A 68 -10.11 -13.64 11.87
N LYS A 69 -9.08 -14.32 11.35
CA LYS A 69 -9.00 -15.79 11.39
C LYS A 69 -8.99 -16.32 12.81
N THR A 70 -8.26 -15.65 13.72
CA THR A 70 -8.27 -16.00 15.13
C THR A 70 -9.69 -15.94 15.71
N TYR A 71 -10.45 -14.92 15.35
CA TYR A 71 -11.82 -14.70 15.83
C TYR A 71 -12.91 -15.35 14.95
N GLU A 72 -12.58 -16.21 13.97
CA GLU A 72 -13.50 -17.14 13.33
C GLU A 72 -13.80 -18.36 14.23
N ASP A 73 -12.90 -18.68 15.20
CA ASP A 73 -13.08 -19.79 16.14
C ASP A 73 -14.00 -19.38 17.30
N GLU A 74 -14.95 -20.24 17.68
CA GLU A 74 -15.92 -19.91 18.72
C GLU A 74 -15.25 -19.81 20.10
N ASP A 75 -14.23 -20.59 20.38
CA ASP A 75 -13.52 -20.60 21.68
C ASP A 75 -12.84 -19.25 21.97
N GLU A 76 -12.42 -18.51 20.95
CA GLU A 76 -11.76 -17.21 21.10
C GLU A 76 -12.75 -16.08 21.43
N TRP A 77 -14.05 -16.27 21.15
CA TRP A 77 -15.09 -15.31 21.53
C TRP A 77 -15.41 -15.38 23.01
N ASP A 78 -15.31 -16.53 23.65
CA ASP A 78 -15.47 -16.68 25.08
C ASP A 78 -14.39 -15.88 25.82
N THR A 79 -13.16 -15.91 25.31
CA THR A 79 -12.06 -15.08 25.82
C THR A 79 -12.34 -13.59 25.71
N MET A 80 -12.89 -13.13 24.58
CA MET A 80 -13.27 -11.73 24.40
C MET A 80 -14.43 -11.32 25.33
N GLU A 81 -15.41 -12.18 25.53
CA GLU A 81 -16.52 -11.90 26.43
C GLU A 81 -16.06 -11.79 27.88
N ASP A 82 -15.15 -12.65 28.32
CA ASP A 82 -14.51 -12.56 29.64
C ASP A 82 -13.70 -11.26 29.79
N ASP A 83 -12.98 -10.84 28.75
CA ASP A 83 -12.28 -9.57 28.75
C ASP A 83 -13.23 -8.36 28.80
N PHE A 84 -14.39 -8.43 28.16
CA PHE A 84 -15.43 -7.41 28.35
C PHE A 84 -15.91 -7.35 29.78
N ARG A 85 -16.20 -8.51 30.40
CA ARG A 85 -16.70 -8.63 31.77
C ARG A 85 -15.68 -8.13 32.79
N ASP A 86 -14.42 -8.55 32.66
CA ASP A 86 -13.41 -8.36 33.68
C ASP A 86 -12.54 -7.12 33.48
N LYS A 87 -12.35 -6.68 32.24
CA LYS A 87 -11.38 -5.61 31.91
C LYS A 87 -12.02 -4.38 31.28
N ILE A 88 -13.01 -4.52 30.39
CA ILE A 88 -13.53 -3.40 29.63
C ILE A 88 -14.68 -2.70 30.36
N ILE A 89 -15.74 -3.43 30.70
CA ILE A 89 -16.93 -2.88 31.37
C ILE A 89 -16.57 -2.18 32.70
N PRO A 90 -15.73 -2.74 33.59
CA PRO A 90 -15.35 -2.05 34.82
C PRO A 90 -14.60 -0.73 34.58
N ASN A 91 -14.08 -0.53 33.39
CA ASN A 91 -13.38 0.69 32.98
C ASN A 91 -14.23 1.65 32.12
N LEU A 92 -15.51 1.38 31.91
CA LEU A 92 -16.45 2.36 31.38
C LEU A 92 -16.88 3.35 32.47
N LEU A 93 -17.05 4.60 32.09
CA LEU A 93 -17.60 5.67 32.92
C LEU A 93 -19.10 5.52 33.10
N ASN A 94 -19.78 5.16 32.00
CA ASN A 94 -21.22 4.99 31.95
C ASN A 94 -21.56 3.86 30.98
N GLU A 95 -21.66 2.66 31.53
CA GLU A 95 -21.98 1.44 30.79
C GLU A 95 -23.35 1.54 30.10
N ALA A 96 -24.35 2.04 30.81
CA ALA A 96 -25.71 2.18 30.27
C ALA A 96 -25.75 3.13 29.07
N GLN A 97 -24.99 4.22 29.12
CA GLN A 97 -24.89 5.16 27.99
C GLN A 97 -24.19 4.53 26.79
N ALA A 98 -23.10 3.76 27.02
CA ALA A 98 -22.40 3.04 25.97
C ALA A 98 -23.34 2.03 25.27
N ARG A 99 -24.15 1.31 26.06
CA ARG A 99 -25.14 0.37 25.53
C ARG A 99 -26.18 1.09 24.66
N ILE A 100 -26.76 2.17 25.13
CA ILE A 100 -27.76 2.97 24.36
C ILE A 100 -27.14 3.43 23.04
N GLN A 101 -25.93 3.97 23.04
CA GLN A 101 -25.26 4.42 21.83
C GLN A 101 -24.98 3.28 20.84
N MET A 102 -24.67 2.08 21.32
CA MET A 102 -24.52 0.91 20.44
C MET A 102 -25.86 0.42 19.88
N GLU A 103 -26.93 0.43 20.68
CA GLU A 103 -28.27 0.12 20.21
C GLU A 103 -28.76 1.11 19.14
N GLU A 104 -28.41 2.40 19.27
CA GLU A 104 -28.62 3.41 18.23
C GLU A 104 -27.85 3.08 16.94
N LEU A 105 -26.58 2.70 17.02
CA LEU A 105 -25.79 2.28 15.86
C LEU A 105 -26.39 1.05 15.17
N ILE A 106 -26.85 0.06 15.92
CA ILE A 106 -27.55 -1.13 15.40
C ILE A 106 -28.82 -0.71 14.67
N THR A 107 -29.63 0.13 15.31
CA THR A 107 -30.91 0.60 14.76
C THR A 107 -30.73 1.38 13.45
N ASP A 108 -29.75 2.29 13.42
CA ASP A 108 -29.39 3.05 12.22
C ASP A 108 -28.86 2.17 11.09
N SER A 109 -28.36 0.99 11.43
CA SER A 109 -27.77 0.03 10.49
C SER A 109 -28.74 -1.05 10.00
N ILE A 110 -29.99 -1.10 10.45
CA ILE A 110 -30.97 -2.16 10.14
C ILE A 110 -31.07 -2.46 8.64
N LYS A 111 -31.02 -1.41 7.79
CA LYS A 111 -31.06 -1.60 6.33
C LYS A 111 -29.88 -2.40 5.77
N THR A 112 -28.76 -2.42 6.49
CA THR A 112 -27.54 -3.10 6.07
C THR A 112 -27.42 -4.49 6.71
N ILE A 113 -27.77 -4.60 8.00
CA ILE A 113 -27.60 -5.84 8.77
C ILE A 113 -28.83 -6.75 8.75
N GLY A 114 -29.99 -6.20 8.41
CA GLY A 114 -31.28 -6.90 8.47
C GLY A 114 -31.95 -6.80 9.86
N GLN A 115 -33.28 -6.87 9.87
CA GLN A 115 -34.07 -6.72 11.10
C GLN A 115 -33.81 -7.87 12.09
N GLU A 116 -33.75 -9.10 11.60
CA GLU A 116 -33.54 -10.29 12.44
C GLU A 116 -32.22 -10.22 13.22
N MET A 117 -31.13 -9.80 12.56
CA MET A 117 -29.84 -9.64 13.21
C MET A 117 -29.83 -8.48 14.20
N ALA A 118 -30.46 -7.36 13.85
CA ALA A 118 -30.57 -6.21 14.76
C ALA A 118 -31.33 -6.61 16.04
N ASP A 119 -32.46 -7.30 15.90
CA ASP A 119 -33.26 -7.77 17.03
C ASP A 119 -32.47 -8.77 17.90
N ALA A 120 -31.73 -9.68 17.28
CA ALA A 120 -30.90 -10.65 18.01
C ALA A 120 -29.82 -9.97 18.84
N LEU A 121 -29.13 -8.95 18.28
CA LEU A 121 -28.12 -8.18 19.03
C LEU A 121 -28.73 -7.38 20.18
N ILE A 122 -29.85 -6.67 19.95
CA ILE A 122 -30.45 -5.79 20.95
C ILE A 122 -31.10 -6.60 22.12
N GLN A 123 -31.62 -7.78 21.83
CA GLN A 123 -32.28 -8.63 22.83
C GLN A 123 -31.34 -9.29 23.83
N GLU A 124 -30.01 -9.24 23.62
CA GLU A 124 -29.04 -9.80 24.55
C GLU A 124 -29.08 -9.08 25.91
N PRO A 125 -29.46 -9.75 27.01
CA PRO A 125 -29.66 -9.08 28.31
C PRO A 125 -28.35 -8.85 29.06
N ASP A 126 -27.33 -9.70 28.88
CA ASP A 126 -26.02 -9.54 29.50
C ASP A 126 -25.17 -8.53 28.75
N ASN A 127 -24.65 -7.53 29.47
CA ASN A 127 -23.89 -6.47 28.82
C ASN A 127 -22.55 -6.93 28.25
N ALA A 128 -21.88 -7.91 28.85
CA ALA A 128 -20.61 -8.43 28.31
C ALA A 128 -20.86 -9.19 27.01
N ALA A 129 -21.85 -10.07 27.00
CA ALA A 129 -22.29 -10.78 25.80
C ALA A 129 -22.79 -9.82 24.72
N PHE A 130 -23.56 -8.77 25.09
CA PHE A 130 -24.02 -7.75 24.16
C PHE A 130 -22.86 -7.01 23.49
N PHE A 131 -21.94 -6.42 24.28
CA PHE A 131 -20.80 -5.68 23.72
C PHE A 131 -19.90 -6.58 22.90
N CYS A 132 -19.63 -7.81 23.37
CA CYS A 132 -18.86 -8.80 22.64
C CYS A 132 -19.51 -9.12 21.28
N SER A 133 -20.81 -9.42 21.27
CA SER A 133 -21.56 -9.74 20.05
C SER A 133 -21.58 -8.58 19.04
N VAL A 134 -21.74 -7.33 19.52
CA VAL A 134 -21.70 -6.13 18.67
C VAL A 134 -20.32 -5.93 18.07
N VAL A 135 -19.26 -6.06 18.87
CA VAL A 135 -17.87 -5.96 18.40
C VAL A 135 -17.56 -7.10 17.41
N ARG A 136 -17.93 -8.34 17.75
CA ARG A 136 -17.81 -9.49 16.86
C ARG A 136 -18.46 -9.23 15.52
N TYR A 137 -19.74 -8.82 15.54
CA TYR A 137 -20.46 -8.49 14.33
C TYR A 137 -19.72 -7.42 13.52
N ALA A 138 -19.29 -6.36 14.17
CA ALA A 138 -18.58 -5.27 13.51
C ALA A 138 -17.25 -5.71 12.91
N ILE A 139 -16.47 -6.54 13.60
CA ILE A 139 -15.22 -7.12 13.09
C ILE A 139 -15.50 -7.97 11.84
N LEU A 140 -16.42 -8.93 11.92
CA LEU A 140 -16.69 -9.88 10.84
C LEU A 140 -17.35 -9.22 9.62
N ASN A 141 -18.16 -8.18 9.83
CA ASN A 141 -18.92 -7.53 8.78
C ASN A 141 -18.32 -6.23 8.23
N ASP A 142 -17.36 -5.63 8.89
CA ASP A 142 -16.50 -4.61 8.27
C ASP A 142 -15.79 -5.15 7.02
N HIS A 143 -15.59 -6.45 6.98
CA HIS A 143 -15.11 -7.19 5.82
C HIS A 143 -16.18 -7.55 4.79
N SER A 144 -17.39 -7.90 5.23
CA SER A 144 -18.46 -8.30 4.32
C SER A 144 -19.01 -7.13 3.51
N THR A 145 -18.81 -5.91 3.97
CA THR A 145 -19.13 -4.70 3.18
C THR A 145 -18.12 -4.42 2.07
N GLY A 146 -17.24 -5.38 1.79
CA GLY A 146 -16.39 -5.39 0.59
C GLY A 146 -15.34 -4.30 0.55
N ALA A 147 -15.10 -3.66 1.67
CA ALA A 147 -14.54 -2.35 1.53
C ALA A 147 -13.16 -2.32 1.99
N LEU A 148 -12.27 -3.00 2.22
CA LEU A 148 -10.97 -2.42 2.61
C LEU A 148 -9.77 -3.38 2.64
N TYR A 149 -9.92 -4.66 2.39
CA TYR A 149 -8.78 -5.57 2.41
C TYR A 149 -8.58 -6.33 1.13
N SER A 150 -7.40 -6.13 0.63
CA SER A 150 -6.84 -7.01 -0.36
C SER A 150 -6.44 -8.32 0.31
N PRO A 151 -6.75 -9.47 -0.29
CA PRO A 151 -6.14 -10.71 0.14
C PRO A 151 -4.62 -10.58 0.08
N ASP A 152 -3.90 -11.21 1.00
CA ASP A 152 -2.45 -11.32 0.88
C ASP A 152 -2.11 -12.23 -0.31
N LEU A 153 -1.46 -11.65 -1.31
CA LEU A 153 -1.12 -12.36 -2.54
C LEU A 153 0.27 -13.02 -2.49
N SER A 154 0.96 -12.98 -1.36
CA SER A 154 2.31 -13.55 -1.24
C SER A 154 2.33 -15.07 -1.51
N GLU A 155 1.24 -15.77 -1.20
CA GLU A 155 1.06 -17.18 -1.49
C GLU A 155 0.36 -17.45 -2.84
N VAL A 156 -0.33 -16.44 -3.40
CA VAL A 156 -1.13 -16.57 -4.62
C VAL A 156 -0.31 -16.23 -5.86
N ILE A 157 0.53 -15.19 -5.80
CA ILE A 157 1.39 -14.77 -6.92
C ILE A 157 2.84 -15.19 -6.63
N LEU A 158 3.26 -16.29 -7.22
CA LEU A 158 4.54 -16.94 -6.95
C LEU A 158 5.77 -16.15 -7.42
N CYS A 159 5.63 -15.28 -8.42
CA CYS A 159 6.76 -14.60 -9.07
C CYS A 159 6.67 -13.07 -9.03
N ASN A 160 5.89 -12.51 -8.13
CA ASN A 160 5.74 -11.06 -8.02
C ASN A 160 6.80 -10.45 -7.11
N LYS A 161 8.05 -10.43 -7.56
CA LYS A 161 9.11 -9.69 -6.85
C LYS A 161 9.19 -8.28 -7.42
N LEU A 162 8.96 -7.28 -6.57
CA LEU A 162 9.31 -5.91 -6.91
C LEU A 162 10.79 -5.87 -7.29
N PRO A 163 11.15 -5.44 -8.52
CA PRO A 163 12.55 -5.32 -8.91
C PRO A 163 13.27 -4.36 -7.96
N SER A 164 14.50 -4.70 -7.59
CA SER A 164 15.32 -3.81 -6.74
C SER A 164 15.57 -2.47 -7.43
N CYS A 165 15.59 -1.39 -6.65
CA CYS A 165 16.11 -0.12 -7.15
C CYS A 165 17.59 -0.25 -7.49
N ASN A 166 18.04 0.56 -8.43
CA ASN A 166 19.45 0.73 -8.71
C ASN A 166 20.18 1.18 -7.43
N GLN A 167 21.31 0.53 -7.10
CA GLN A 167 22.13 0.90 -5.94
C GLN A 167 22.67 2.34 -6.03
N ALA A 168 22.82 2.85 -7.24
CA ALA A 168 23.21 4.22 -7.50
C ALA A 168 22.05 5.23 -7.52
N PHE A 169 20.82 4.83 -7.13
CA PHE A 169 19.67 5.74 -7.08
C PHE A 169 19.97 6.95 -6.18
N ILE A 170 19.73 8.15 -6.72
CA ILE A 170 20.04 9.43 -6.07
C ILE A 170 18.85 10.39 -6.22
N GLY A 171 18.73 11.27 -5.24
CA GLY A 171 17.75 12.35 -5.27
C GLY A 171 16.31 11.89 -5.19
N ARG A 172 15.43 12.56 -5.92
CA ARG A 172 14.02 12.22 -6.13
C ARG A 172 13.13 12.18 -4.87
N LYS A 173 13.61 12.78 -3.77
CA LYS A 173 12.86 12.78 -2.50
C LYS A 173 11.54 13.54 -2.61
N ASP A 174 11.52 14.62 -3.39
CA ASP A 174 10.34 15.46 -3.54
C ASP A 174 9.32 14.81 -4.47
N GLU A 175 9.77 14.14 -5.52
CA GLU A 175 8.91 13.34 -6.38
C GLU A 175 8.27 12.16 -5.62
N ILE A 176 9.05 11.44 -4.79
CA ILE A 176 8.54 10.35 -3.94
C ILE A 176 7.50 10.87 -2.95
N LYS A 177 7.71 12.04 -2.32
CA LYS A 177 6.73 12.67 -1.43
C LYS A 177 5.47 13.10 -2.19
N ALA A 178 5.63 13.68 -3.40
CA ALA A 178 4.52 14.08 -4.23
C ALA A 178 3.65 12.88 -4.64
N ILE A 179 4.27 11.75 -5.03
CA ILE A 179 3.57 10.48 -5.29
C ILE A 179 2.80 10.04 -4.04
N ALA A 180 3.43 10.04 -2.86
CA ALA A 180 2.80 9.64 -1.60
C ALA A 180 1.58 10.52 -1.27
N SER A 181 1.72 11.83 -1.44
CA SER A 181 0.63 12.80 -1.20
C SER A 181 -0.53 12.58 -2.17
N HIS A 182 -0.24 12.36 -3.45
CA HIS A 182 -1.26 12.12 -4.48
C HIS A 182 -2.02 10.83 -4.21
N LEU A 183 -1.31 9.70 -4.04
CA LEU A 183 -1.91 8.39 -3.79
C LEU A 183 -2.59 8.27 -2.40
N SER A 184 -2.51 9.28 -1.55
CA SER A 184 -3.32 9.37 -0.34
C SER A 184 -4.75 9.88 -0.61
N ASN A 185 -4.96 10.55 -1.74
CA ASN A 185 -6.24 11.19 -2.09
C ASN A 185 -6.87 10.61 -3.37
N GLN A 186 -6.06 10.05 -4.26
CA GLN A 186 -6.46 9.53 -5.56
C GLN A 186 -5.88 8.12 -5.75
N SER A 187 -6.55 7.29 -6.52
CA SER A 187 -6.12 5.90 -6.74
C SER A 187 -5.17 5.72 -7.92
N VAL A 188 -5.07 6.70 -8.84
CA VAL A 188 -4.28 6.57 -10.08
C VAL A 188 -3.36 7.75 -10.27
N LEU A 189 -2.09 7.46 -10.56
CA LEU A 189 -1.09 8.48 -10.86
C LEU A 189 -0.16 8.03 -11.99
N PHE A 190 0.09 8.90 -12.95
CA PHE A 190 1.10 8.68 -13.97
C PHE A 190 2.42 9.36 -13.59
N ILE A 191 3.52 8.64 -13.78
CA ILE A 191 4.88 9.19 -13.79
C ILE A 191 5.30 9.37 -15.22
N THR A 192 5.42 10.62 -15.68
CA THR A 192 5.74 10.95 -17.07
C THR A 192 7.15 11.53 -17.21
N GLY A 193 7.66 11.61 -18.42
CA GLY A 193 8.97 12.18 -18.71
C GLY A 193 9.71 11.44 -19.81
N MET A 194 10.82 11.99 -20.26
CA MET A 194 11.63 11.39 -21.34
C MET A 194 12.17 10.01 -20.96
N ALA A 195 12.57 9.23 -21.95
CA ALA A 195 13.29 7.99 -21.73
C ALA A 195 14.57 8.25 -20.94
N GLY A 196 15.00 7.31 -20.10
CA GLY A 196 16.28 7.42 -19.39
C GLY A 196 16.33 8.36 -18.17
N LEU A 197 15.25 9.08 -17.81
CA LEU A 197 15.23 9.97 -16.65
C LEU A 197 14.96 9.25 -15.30
N GLY A 198 14.78 7.91 -15.31
CA GLY A 198 14.65 7.12 -14.09
C GLY A 198 13.22 6.99 -13.56
N LYS A 199 12.17 7.12 -14.40
CA LYS A 199 10.75 6.97 -13.99
C LYS A 199 10.45 5.66 -13.26
N ASN A 200 10.93 4.54 -13.81
CA ASN A 200 10.78 3.22 -13.19
C ASN A 200 11.54 3.11 -11.85
N GLU A 201 12.71 3.72 -11.76
CA GLU A 201 13.48 3.74 -10.50
C GLU A 201 12.75 4.56 -9.42
N VAL A 202 12.12 5.68 -9.80
CA VAL A 202 11.28 6.47 -8.88
C VAL A 202 10.08 5.66 -8.41
N ALA A 203 9.40 4.93 -9.30
CA ALA A 203 8.26 4.08 -8.94
C ALA A 203 8.68 2.95 -7.96
N LYS A 204 9.82 2.28 -8.24
CA LYS A 204 10.38 1.26 -7.35
C LYS A 204 10.80 1.83 -5.99
N ALA A 205 11.48 2.99 -5.99
CA ALA A 205 11.90 3.67 -4.76
C ALA A 205 10.69 4.08 -3.90
N TYR A 206 9.63 4.60 -4.54
CA TYR A 206 8.37 4.87 -3.86
C TYR A 206 7.81 3.61 -3.19
N ALA A 207 7.71 2.50 -3.93
CA ALA A 207 7.18 1.24 -3.41
C ALA A 207 8.01 0.69 -2.24
N GLN A 208 9.34 0.74 -2.33
CA GLN A 208 10.23 0.29 -1.26
C GLN A 208 10.11 1.17 -0.01
N THR A 209 10.10 2.50 -0.19
CA THR A 209 10.01 3.45 0.92
C THR A 209 8.66 3.34 1.66
N ASN A 210 7.58 3.00 0.92
CA ASN A 210 6.23 2.92 1.45
C ASN A 210 5.75 1.46 1.62
N ARG A 211 6.66 0.47 1.66
CA ARG A 211 6.31 -0.96 1.72
C ARG A 211 5.32 -1.31 2.84
N LYS A 212 5.49 -0.69 3.99
CA LYS A 212 4.62 -0.90 5.17
C LYS A 212 3.18 -0.38 4.99
N LYS A 213 2.93 0.46 3.98
CA LYS A 213 1.58 0.98 3.67
C LYS A 213 0.73 -0.05 2.92
N TYR A 214 1.35 -0.97 2.22
CA TYR A 214 0.70 -1.87 1.29
C TYR A 214 0.76 -3.32 1.77
N THR A 215 -0.38 -4.01 1.75
CA THR A 215 -0.47 -5.47 1.89
C THR A 215 0.20 -6.11 0.68
N ASN A 216 -0.16 -5.64 -0.52
CA ASN A 216 0.39 -6.15 -1.77
C ASN A 216 1.08 -5.06 -2.58
N ILE A 217 2.19 -5.41 -3.25
CA ILE A 217 2.80 -4.59 -4.29
C ILE A 217 2.96 -5.48 -5.52
N ILE A 218 2.28 -5.13 -6.60
CA ILE A 218 2.33 -5.85 -7.87
C ILE A 218 3.13 -5.00 -8.84
N TYR A 219 4.16 -5.60 -9.47
CA TYR A 219 4.91 -4.96 -10.53
C TYR A 219 4.60 -5.66 -11.86
N LEU A 220 4.00 -4.91 -12.78
CA LEU A 220 3.60 -5.39 -14.10
C LEU A 220 4.34 -4.59 -15.17
N TYR A 221 5.08 -5.27 -16.03
CA TYR A 221 5.74 -4.65 -17.16
C TYR A 221 4.82 -4.74 -18.38
N TYR A 222 4.46 -3.58 -18.96
CA TYR A 222 3.59 -3.51 -20.12
C TYR A 222 4.33 -3.91 -21.39
N THR A 223 3.81 -4.92 -22.10
CA THR A 223 4.39 -5.45 -23.33
C THR A 223 3.60 -5.10 -24.59
N GLY A 224 2.47 -4.39 -24.45
CA GLY A 224 1.60 -3.99 -25.58
C GLY A 224 0.18 -4.52 -25.49
N ASP A 225 -0.11 -5.42 -24.56
CA ASP A 225 -1.45 -5.97 -24.28
C ASP A 225 -1.58 -6.24 -22.79
N LEU A 226 -2.38 -5.42 -22.11
CA LEU A 226 -2.52 -5.47 -20.66
C LEU A 226 -3.21 -6.75 -20.16
N ARG A 227 -4.15 -7.30 -20.94
CA ARG A 227 -4.82 -8.56 -20.60
C ARG A 227 -3.83 -9.73 -20.65
N LYS A 228 -2.98 -9.75 -21.66
CA LYS A 228 -1.92 -10.74 -21.79
C LYS A 228 -0.88 -10.61 -20.69
N ASP A 229 -0.48 -9.38 -20.34
CA ASP A 229 0.48 -9.13 -19.27
C ASP A 229 -0.07 -9.61 -17.91
N ILE A 230 -1.35 -9.41 -17.63
CA ILE A 230 -2.04 -9.96 -16.45
C ILE A 230 -2.11 -11.49 -16.50
N ALA A 231 -2.44 -12.07 -17.65
CA ALA A 231 -2.47 -13.54 -17.81
C ALA A 231 -1.09 -14.18 -17.61
N ASN A 232 -0.01 -13.44 -17.86
CA ASN A 232 1.37 -13.89 -17.70
C ASN A 232 1.92 -13.75 -16.27
N LEU A 233 1.19 -13.14 -15.35
CA LEU A 233 1.49 -13.26 -13.93
C LEU A 233 1.40 -14.74 -13.54
N THR A 234 2.30 -15.20 -12.69
CA THR A 234 2.29 -16.61 -12.25
C THR A 234 1.52 -16.72 -10.95
N PHE A 235 0.36 -17.35 -11.01
CA PHE A 235 -0.46 -17.64 -9.84
C PHE A 235 -0.27 -19.09 -9.38
N ALA A 236 -0.45 -19.33 -8.08
CA ALA A 236 -0.29 -20.67 -7.49
C ALA A 236 -1.26 -21.70 -8.08
N ASP A 237 -2.45 -21.23 -8.48
CA ASP A 237 -3.52 -22.07 -9.04
C ASP A 237 -3.41 -22.26 -10.56
N ASP A 238 -2.39 -21.69 -11.19
CA ASP A 238 -2.19 -21.87 -12.64
C ASP A 238 -1.82 -23.32 -12.96
N SER A 239 -2.57 -23.93 -13.87
CA SER A 239 -2.21 -25.22 -14.46
C SER A 239 -1.67 -25.06 -15.88
N VAL A 240 -0.83 -26.00 -16.28
CA VAL A 240 -0.21 -26.01 -17.62
C VAL A 240 -1.25 -26.10 -18.74
N GLU A 241 -2.44 -26.61 -18.42
CA GLU A 241 -3.54 -26.82 -19.37
C GLU A 241 -4.40 -25.57 -19.58
N MET A 242 -4.28 -24.54 -18.71
CA MET A 242 -5.04 -23.31 -18.83
C MET A 242 -4.57 -22.48 -20.03
N ASN A 243 -5.52 -22.13 -20.91
CA ASN A 243 -5.23 -21.16 -21.96
C ASN A 243 -5.13 -19.72 -21.40
N GLU A 244 -4.60 -18.81 -22.20
CA GLU A 244 -4.36 -17.42 -21.81
C GLU A 244 -5.62 -16.70 -21.33
N GLU A 245 -6.76 -16.90 -22.01
CA GLU A 245 -8.02 -16.25 -21.62
C GLU A 245 -8.53 -16.74 -20.25
N VAL A 246 -8.45 -18.04 -19.97
CA VAL A 246 -8.86 -18.61 -18.68
C VAL A 246 -7.95 -18.08 -17.56
N ARG A 247 -6.63 -18.02 -17.77
CA ARG A 247 -5.69 -17.43 -16.82
C ARG A 247 -6.01 -15.97 -16.57
N PHE A 248 -6.21 -15.19 -17.65
CA PHE A 248 -6.61 -13.80 -17.51
C PHE A 248 -7.86 -13.63 -16.64
N GLN A 249 -8.91 -14.39 -16.90
CA GLN A 249 -10.17 -14.30 -16.15
C GLN A 249 -9.98 -14.66 -14.67
N ASN A 250 -9.18 -15.69 -14.36
CA ASN A 250 -8.90 -16.09 -12.99
C ASN A 250 -8.08 -15.02 -12.26
N HIS A 251 -6.99 -14.54 -12.87
CA HIS A 251 -6.13 -13.50 -12.29
C HIS A 251 -6.91 -12.21 -12.08
N TYR A 252 -7.69 -11.79 -13.07
CA TYR A 252 -8.47 -10.56 -12.98
C TYR A 252 -9.55 -10.61 -11.90
N LYS A 253 -10.20 -11.77 -11.68
CA LYS A 253 -11.11 -11.95 -10.55
C LYS A 253 -10.43 -11.72 -9.20
N VAL A 254 -9.19 -12.15 -9.05
CA VAL A 254 -8.41 -11.86 -7.83
C VAL A 254 -8.11 -10.36 -7.75
N MET A 255 -7.66 -9.75 -8.86
CA MET A 255 -7.34 -8.32 -8.89
C MET A 255 -8.55 -7.43 -8.57
N GLN A 256 -9.77 -7.84 -8.93
CA GLN A 256 -11.01 -7.11 -8.60
C GLN A 256 -11.32 -7.08 -7.09
N ARG A 257 -10.67 -7.94 -6.29
CA ARG A 257 -10.80 -7.95 -4.82
C ARG A 257 -9.73 -7.12 -4.13
N LEU A 258 -8.85 -6.47 -4.90
CA LEU A 258 -7.76 -5.66 -4.35
C LEU A 258 -8.24 -4.24 -4.12
N HIS A 259 -7.80 -3.64 -3.02
CA HIS A 259 -8.24 -2.34 -2.56
C HIS A 259 -7.05 -1.37 -2.38
N THR A 260 -7.27 -0.24 -1.73
CA THR A 260 -6.29 0.85 -1.54
C THR A 260 -5.01 0.47 -0.79
N ASP A 261 -4.98 -0.69 -0.15
CA ASP A 261 -3.80 -1.31 0.47
C ASP A 261 -2.96 -2.15 -0.52
N THR A 262 -3.36 -2.18 -1.80
CA THR A 262 -2.56 -2.74 -2.89
C THR A 262 -2.03 -1.64 -3.81
N LEU A 263 -0.74 -1.70 -4.11
CA LEU A 263 -0.09 -0.88 -5.12
C LEU A 263 0.21 -1.73 -6.36
N LEU A 264 -0.40 -1.38 -7.49
CA LEU A 264 0.00 -1.90 -8.79
C LEU A 264 0.91 -0.89 -9.49
N ILE A 265 2.14 -1.27 -9.76
CA ILE A 265 3.05 -0.50 -10.62
C ILE A 265 2.94 -1.06 -12.04
N LEU A 266 2.42 -0.26 -12.95
CA LEU A 266 2.39 -0.56 -14.38
C LEU A 266 3.54 0.16 -15.06
N ASP A 267 4.62 -0.57 -15.34
CA ASP A 267 5.84 0.01 -15.92
C ASP A 267 5.83 -0.06 -17.45
N ASN A 268 6.46 0.93 -18.06
CA ASN A 268 6.64 1.04 -19.53
C ASN A 268 5.34 1.20 -20.34
N PHE A 269 4.31 1.82 -19.76
CA PHE A 269 3.06 2.09 -20.46
C PHE A 269 3.23 3.27 -21.43
N ASN A 270 3.78 3.01 -22.62
CA ASN A 270 4.16 4.03 -23.61
C ASN A 270 3.16 4.19 -24.74
N VAL A 271 1.90 3.87 -24.52
CA VAL A 271 0.78 4.09 -25.43
C VAL A 271 -0.20 5.09 -24.82
N LEU A 272 -1.10 5.64 -25.62
CA LEU A 272 -2.16 6.48 -25.06
C LEU A 272 -3.23 5.60 -24.40
N PRO A 273 -3.82 6.02 -23.27
CA PRO A 273 -4.87 5.26 -22.59
C PRO A 273 -6.09 4.90 -23.46
N LYS A 274 -6.33 5.63 -24.53
CA LYS A 274 -7.38 5.32 -25.50
C LYS A 274 -7.05 4.11 -26.40
N ASP A 275 -5.76 3.81 -26.55
CA ASP A 275 -5.25 2.73 -27.41
C ASP A 275 -5.12 1.40 -26.64
N GLU A 276 -5.31 1.44 -25.28
CA GLU A 276 -5.39 0.28 -24.41
C GLU A 276 -6.73 0.31 -23.64
N PRO A 277 -7.81 -0.22 -24.22
CA PRO A 277 -9.15 -0.11 -23.63
C PRO A 277 -9.27 -0.74 -22.25
N PHE A 278 -8.52 -1.81 -21.98
CA PHE A 278 -8.58 -2.52 -20.72
C PHE A 278 -8.00 -1.70 -19.55
N LEU A 279 -7.14 -0.72 -19.81
CA LEU A 279 -6.65 0.19 -18.77
C LEU A 279 -7.80 0.90 -18.05
N LYS A 280 -8.87 1.29 -18.76
CA LYS A 280 -10.04 1.94 -18.15
C LYS A 280 -10.78 1.01 -17.17
N GLU A 281 -10.84 -0.28 -17.48
CA GLU A 281 -11.44 -1.27 -16.59
C GLU A 281 -10.54 -1.48 -15.36
N LEU A 282 -9.24 -1.57 -15.57
CA LEU A 282 -8.28 -1.70 -14.47
C LEU A 282 -8.32 -0.50 -13.51
N MET A 283 -8.47 0.72 -14.03
CA MET A 283 -8.59 1.97 -13.26
C MET A 283 -9.89 2.08 -12.45
N LYS A 284 -10.89 1.24 -12.70
CA LYS A 284 -12.13 1.18 -11.89
C LYS A 284 -11.97 0.38 -10.61
N ASN A 285 -10.92 -0.43 -10.52
CA ASN A 285 -10.63 -1.19 -9.31
C ASN A 285 -10.18 -0.24 -8.19
N ASP A 286 -10.42 -0.63 -6.95
CA ASP A 286 -10.13 0.22 -5.79
C ASP A 286 -8.63 0.28 -5.41
N MET A 287 -7.77 -0.50 -6.08
CA MET A 287 -6.33 -0.51 -5.81
C MET A 287 -5.64 0.77 -6.28
N GLN A 288 -4.47 1.06 -5.73
CA GLN A 288 -3.64 2.19 -6.17
C GLN A 288 -2.80 1.80 -7.39
N LEU A 289 -2.87 2.62 -8.44
CA LEU A 289 -2.13 2.43 -9.69
C LEU A 289 -1.07 3.52 -9.85
N LEU A 290 0.18 3.10 -10.04
CA LEU A 290 1.30 3.96 -10.36
C LEU A 290 1.84 3.56 -11.74
N ILE A 291 1.65 4.42 -12.74
CA ILE A 291 1.88 4.08 -14.15
C ILE A 291 3.04 4.89 -14.68
N THR A 292 4.10 4.26 -15.18
CA THR A 292 5.21 4.97 -15.84
C THR A 292 4.97 5.07 -17.33
N SER A 293 5.14 6.27 -17.89
CA SER A 293 4.88 6.54 -19.32
C SER A 293 5.85 7.58 -19.89
N ARG A 294 6.09 7.49 -21.21
CA ARG A 294 6.76 8.54 -21.99
C ARG A 294 5.76 9.52 -22.60
N CYS A 295 4.48 9.15 -22.61
CA CYS A 295 3.44 9.96 -23.21
C CYS A 295 3.06 11.15 -22.32
N LYS A 296 2.84 12.32 -22.93
CA LYS A 296 2.23 13.46 -22.24
C LYS A 296 0.71 13.27 -22.21
N LEU A 297 0.15 13.21 -20.99
CA LEU A 297 -1.25 12.91 -20.74
C LEU A 297 -1.96 14.15 -20.21
N LYS A 298 -2.89 14.73 -21.00
CA LYS A 298 -3.59 15.98 -20.63
C LYS A 298 -4.75 15.76 -19.65
N ASN A 299 -5.33 14.56 -19.61
CA ASN A 299 -6.57 14.28 -18.88
C ASN A 299 -6.36 13.32 -17.69
N TYR A 300 -5.14 13.12 -17.27
CA TYR A 300 -4.76 12.24 -16.17
C TYR A 300 -3.79 12.95 -15.24
N ASP A 301 -3.92 12.71 -13.98
CA ASP A 301 -2.99 13.23 -12.98
C ASP A 301 -1.61 12.63 -13.20
N SER A 302 -0.62 13.49 -13.31
CA SER A 302 0.75 13.06 -13.61
C SER A 302 1.79 13.90 -12.92
N ILE A 303 2.89 13.24 -12.52
CA ILE A 303 4.13 13.88 -12.09
C ILE A 303 5.16 13.73 -13.20
N GLU A 304 5.68 14.85 -13.70
CA GLU A 304 6.73 14.84 -14.73
C GLU A 304 8.10 14.72 -14.06
N ILE A 305 8.83 13.68 -14.41
CA ILE A 305 10.24 13.49 -14.00
C ILE A 305 11.11 14.28 -14.97
N LYS A 306 11.85 15.23 -14.41
CA LYS A 306 12.82 16.07 -15.12
C LYS A 306 14.24 15.54 -14.89
N GLU A 307 15.21 16.16 -15.52
CA GLU A 307 16.62 15.91 -15.30
C GLU A 307 16.97 16.13 -13.80
N LEU A 308 17.96 15.39 -13.31
CA LEU A 308 18.53 15.61 -11.99
C LEU A 308 19.34 16.93 -11.98
N ASP A 309 19.50 17.51 -10.78
CA ASP A 309 20.36 18.67 -10.62
C ASP A 309 21.81 18.35 -11.03
N LYS A 310 22.36 19.18 -11.91
CA LYS A 310 23.69 18.96 -12.49
C LYS A 310 24.78 18.94 -11.45
N GLU A 311 24.82 19.97 -10.61
CA GLU A 311 25.97 20.23 -9.72
C GLU A 311 26.03 19.24 -8.55
N LYS A 312 24.84 18.77 -8.10
CA LYS A 312 24.74 17.88 -6.94
C LYS A 312 24.46 16.44 -7.34
N GLU A 313 23.32 16.24 -7.99
CA GLU A 313 22.77 14.87 -8.18
C GLU A 313 23.45 14.13 -9.34
N LEU A 314 23.63 14.78 -10.51
CA LEU A 314 24.29 14.14 -11.66
C LEU A 314 25.78 13.91 -11.39
N THR A 315 26.45 14.86 -10.74
CA THR A 315 27.85 14.72 -10.35
C THR A 315 28.03 13.59 -9.31
N GLU A 316 27.14 13.50 -8.31
CA GLU A 316 27.15 12.40 -7.36
C GLU A 316 26.87 11.05 -8.04
N LEU A 317 25.94 11.01 -8.98
CA LEU A 317 25.60 9.83 -9.76
C LEU A 317 26.80 9.36 -10.59
N PHE A 318 27.49 10.29 -11.24
CA PHE A 318 28.71 10.00 -12.00
C PHE A 318 29.77 9.35 -11.09
N TYR A 319 30.03 9.95 -9.93
CA TYR A 319 31.05 9.44 -8.99
C TYR A 319 30.65 8.14 -8.29
N LYS A 320 29.38 7.78 -8.22
CA LYS A 320 28.95 6.46 -7.75
C LYS A 320 29.31 5.37 -8.75
N HIS A 321 29.25 5.68 -10.04
CA HIS A 321 29.60 4.75 -11.10
C HIS A 321 31.09 4.73 -11.46
N CYS A 322 31.79 5.88 -11.29
CA CYS A 322 33.21 6.04 -11.53
C CYS A 322 33.87 6.83 -10.40
N PRO A 323 34.23 6.20 -9.27
CA PRO A 323 34.84 6.91 -8.14
C PRO A 323 36.19 7.54 -8.46
N SER A 324 36.94 6.98 -9.39
CA SER A 324 38.24 7.48 -9.82
C SER A 324 38.17 8.86 -10.49
N ALA A 325 37.05 9.17 -11.14
CA ALA A 325 36.81 10.44 -11.83
C ALA A 325 36.74 11.67 -10.90
N LYS A 326 36.66 11.47 -9.57
CA LYS A 326 36.75 12.57 -8.58
C LYS A 326 38.07 13.38 -8.66
N ARG A 327 39.07 12.84 -9.34
CA ARG A 327 40.36 13.51 -9.53
C ARG A 327 40.28 14.67 -10.51
N ASP A 328 39.31 14.62 -11.42
CA ASP A 328 39.12 15.63 -12.46
C ASP A 328 37.65 16.09 -12.53
N PRO A 329 37.21 16.92 -11.58
CA PRO A 329 35.84 17.40 -11.50
C PRO A 329 35.44 18.31 -12.67
N ASP A 330 36.39 19.00 -13.26
CA ASP A 330 36.11 19.93 -14.36
C ASP A 330 35.75 19.15 -15.65
N SER A 331 36.52 18.12 -15.99
CA SER A 331 36.17 17.24 -17.11
C SER A 331 34.89 16.47 -16.88
N VAL A 332 34.60 16.01 -15.65
CA VAL A 332 33.33 15.38 -15.33
C VAL A 332 32.16 16.32 -15.52
N SER A 333 32.29 17.59 -15.06
CA SER A 333 31.24 18.60 -15.29
C SER A 333 31.02 18.86 -16.76
N ALA A 334 32.09 18.93 -17.55
CA ALA A 334 32.01 19.11 -19.00
C ALA A 334 31.38 17.89 -19.71
N ILE A 335 31.69 16.67 -19.29
CA ILE A 335 31.05 15.43 -19.80
C ILE A 335 29.55 15.48 -19.55
N ILE A 336 29.13 15.82 -18.31
CA ILE A 336 27.71 15.91 -17.96
C ILE A 336 26.98 16.93 -18.87
N GLU A 337 27.62 18.07 -19.16
CA GLU A 337 27.06 19.06 -20.10
C GLU A 337 27.00 18.52 -21.53
N GLU A 338 28.05 17.89 -22.02
CA GLU A 338 28.15 17.37 -23.38
C GLU A 338 27.03 16.36 -23.66
N VAL A 339 26.68 15.54 -22.65
CA VAL A 339 25.54 14.60 -22.75
C VAL A 339 24.19 15.20 -22.35
N ASN A 340 24.08 16.56 -22.37
CA ASN A 340 22.86 17.32 -22.10
C ASN A 340 22.21 17.01 -20.74
N CYS A 341 22.98 16.73 -19.70
CA CYS A 341 22.49 16.39 -18.37
C CYS A 341 21.50 15.20 -18.34
N HIS A 342 21.50 14.38 -19.39
CA HIS A 342 20.55 13.26 -19.49
C HIS A 342 20.98 12.10 -18.58
N THR A 343 20.18 11.76 -17.57
CA THR A 343 20.52 10.85 -16.48
C THR A 343 21.12 9.53 -16.95
N LEU A 344 20.46 8.85 -17.91
CA LEU A 344 20.97 7.57 -18.43
C LEU A 344 22.32 7.72 -19.15
N THR A 345 22.47 8.78 -19.96
CA THR A 345 23.70 9.01 -20.69
C THR A 345 24.85 9.37 -19.76
N VAL A 346 24.59 10.10 -18.68
CA VAL A 346 25.57 10.35 -17.61
C VAL A 346 26.01 9.05 -16.96
N CYS A 347 25.06 8.14 -16.63
CA CYS A 347 25.41 6.81 -16.11
C CYS A 347 26.27 6.02 -17.09
N MET A 348 25.91 6.02 -18.37
CA MET A 348 26.65 5.31 -19.41
C MET A 348 28.08 5.87 -19.56
N ALA A 349 28.25 7.19 -19.59
CA ALA A 349 29.54 7.85 -19.66
C ALA A 349 30.44 7.45 -18.45
N ALA A 350 29.89 7.50 -17.24
CA ALA A 350 30.61 7.11 -16.04
C ALA A 350 31.00 5.60 -16.04
N LEU A 351 30.09 4.72 -16.46
CA LEU A 351 30.37 3.28 -16.58
C LEU A 351 31.40 2.97 -17.68
N THR A 352 31.34 3.69 -18.79
CA THR A 352 32.34 3.56 -19.88
C THR A 352 33.72 3.97 -19.38
N LEU A 353 33.81 5.08 -18.65
CA LEU A 353 35.06 5.55 -18.09
C LEU A 353 35.65 4.56 -17.08
N GLU A 354 34.83 4.03 -16.17
CA GLU A 354 35.23 3.03 -15.19
C GLU A 354 35.72 1.73 -15.86
N ALA A 355 35.03 1.29 -16.91
CA ALA A 355 35.34 0.04 -17.62
C ALA A 355 36.56 0.16 -18.53
N SER A 356 36.78 1.30 -19.17
CA SER A 356 37.88 1.53 -20.10
C SER A 356 39.20 1.88 -19.40
N GLY A 357 39.10 2.48 -18.17
CA GLY A 357 40.25 3.05 -17.48
C GLY A 357 40.82 4.30 -18.14
N MET A 358 40.07 4.93 -19.05
CA MET A 358 40.42 6.21 -19.68
C MET A 358 40.39 7.35 -18.64
N GLU A 359 41.13 8.39 -18.92
CA GLU A 359 40.98 9.64 -18.13
C GLU A 359 39.74 10.41 -18.57
N PRO A 360 39.07 11.17 -17.68
CA PRO A 360 37.87 11.95 -18.01
C PRO A 360 38.04 12.89 -19.20
N GLU A 361 39.20 13.51 -19.34
CA GLU A 361 39.51 14.42 -20.46
C GLU A 361 39.52 13.67 -21.82
N GLU A 362 40.02 12.45 -21.87
CA GLU A 362 40.04 11.64 -23.08
C GLU A 362 38.61 11.30 -23.54
N LEU A 363 37.74 10.86 -22.62
CA LEU A 363 36.33 10.60 -22.91
C LEU A 363 35.62 11.88 -23.40
N LEU A 364 35.91 13.03 -22.78
CA LEU A 364 35.33 14.32 -23.22
C LEU A 364 35.73 14.66 -24.64
N GLN A 365 36.98 14.42 -25.04
CA GLN A 365 37.46 14.65 -26.41
C GLN A 365 36.77 13.72 -27.39
N GLU A 366 36.60 12.45 -27.04
CA GLU A 366 35.85 11.49 -27.88
C GLU A 366 34.40 11.92 -28.07
N LEU A 367 33.68 12.30 -27.00
CA LEU A 367 32.29 12.76 -27.09
C LEU A 367 32.13 14.00 -27.98
N ARG A 368 33.11 14.90 -28.00
CA ARG A 368 33.11 16.11 -28.84
C ARG A 368 33.48 15.83 -30.28
N SER A 369 34.08 14.70 -30.58
CA SER A 369 34.47 14.31 -31.94
C SER A 369 33.37 13.55 -32.69
N CYS A 370 32.32 13.10 -31.99
CA CYS A 370 31.15 12.44 -32.59
C CYS A 370 30.07 13.42 -33.00
#